data_a8071688ef53a0d5fe43c5dff53717c1
#
_entry.id   a8071688ef53a0d5fe43c5dff53717c1
#
_cell.length_a   1.000
_cell.length_b   1.000
_cell.length_c   1.000
_cell.angle_alpha   90.00
_cell.angle_beta   90.00
_cell.angle_gamma   90.00
#
_symmetry.space_group_name_H-M   'P 1'
#
loop_
_entity.id
_entity.type
_entity.pdbx_description
1 polymer ?
#
loop_
_entity_poly.entity_id
_entity_poly.type
_entity_poly.pdbx_seq_one_letter_code
_entity_poly.pdbx_strand_id
1 'polypeptide(L)'
;MSRLKGAASKIGWAKEHLDHLDREMGEFLNDPYTITRKDKVNEHRHYLRFEFKPIPVSIPLIAGDFCYCLRSGLDQLAWQLARINKVAQPRTATSFPIFSTEPPDGFKDKTKDILPRAVEVIEALQPYHRGAAFKEHPLWLLNELCNIDKHMLFAVHSVAGTVSILNVEVPYRRELQFGFEVGVSLSDKLNVQWEIPKTAIIFGKPANVRGEAFEIEVSTFHTIYRFVEDEVIPEFEAFFK
;
A
#
# COMPACT_ATOMS: atom_id res chain seq x y z
N MET A 1 5.39 -17.17 -28.69
CA MET A 1 5.50 -16.56 -27.35
C MET A 1 4.12 -16.00 -26.99
N SER A 2 3.58 -16.36 -25.83
CA SER A 2 2.28 -15.86 -25.39
C SER A 2 2.29 -14.33 -25.37
N ARG A 3 1.28 -13.69 -25.99
CA ARG A 3 1.12 -12.23 -26.05
C ARG A 3 0.95 -11.59 -24.66
N LEU A 4 0.52 -12.39 -23.67
CA LEU A 4 0.43 -11.98 -22.26
C LEU A 4 1.79 -11.90 -21.53
N LYS A 5 2.87 -12.41 -22.12
CA LYS A 5 4.16 -12.53 -21.42
C LYS A 5 4.65 -11.22 -20.81
N GLY A 6 4.46 -10.08 -21.49
CA GLY A 6 4.88 -8.78 -20.97
C GLY A 6 4.09 -8.36 -19.74
N ALA A 7 2.76 -8.44 -19.79
CA ALA A 7 1.88 -8.13 -18.67
C ALA A 7 2.15 -9.07 -17.48
N ALA A 8 2.21 -10.38 -17.74
CA ALA A 8 2.51 -11.38 -16.71
C ALA A 8 3.89 -11.14 -16.05
N SER A 9 4.92 -10.78 -16.85
CA SER A 9 6.23 -10.46 -16.30
C SER A 9 6.21 -9.24 -15.38
N LYS A 10 5.44 -8.20 -15.72
CA LYS A 10 5.28 -7.02 -14.88
C LYS A 10 4.55 -7.31 -13.58
N ILE A 11 3.51 -8.15 -13.64
CA ILE A 11 2.76 -8.59 -12.47
C ILE A 11 3.63 -9.49 -11.57
N GLY A 12 4.38 -10.42 -12.16
CA GLY A 12 5.35 -11.22 -11.42
C GLY A 12 6.43 -10.38 -10.75
N TRP A 13 6.91 -9.31 -11.44
CA TRP A 13 7.87 -8.39 -10.84
C TRP A 13 7.26 -7.57 -9.70
N ALA A 14 5.97 -7.20 -9.79
CA ALA A 14 5.25 -6.59 -8.67
C ALA A 14 5.21 -7.54 -7.45
N LYS A 15 5.07 -8.86 -7.66
CA LYS A 15 5.13 -9.83 -6.56
C LYS A 15 6.49 -9.82 -5.86
N GLU A 16 7.59 -9.78 -6.61
CA GLU A 16 8.93 -9.69 -6.04
C GLU A 16 9.12 -8.42 -5.18
N HIS A 17 8.57 -7.28 -5.63
CA HIS A 17 8.57 -6.05 -4.84
C HIS A 17 7.71 -6.19 -3.57
N LEU A 18 6.56 -6.85 -3.64
CA LEU A 18 5.70 -7.07 -2.48
C LEU A 18 6.40 -7.97 -1.44
N ASP A 19 7.05 -9.05 -1.88
CA ASP A 19 7.81 -9.94 -1.01
C ASP A 19 9.03 -9.23 -0.40
N HIS A 20 9.66 -8.32 -1.15
CA HIS A 20 10.72 -7.48 -0.64
C HIS A 20 10.21 -6.48 0.41
N LEU A 21 9.05 -5.86 0.16
CA LEU A 21 8.40 -4.95 1.10
C LEU A 21 8.11 -5.65 2.43
N ASP A 22 7.52 -6.85 2.38
CA ASP A 22 7.23 -7.66 3.58
C ASP A 22 8.49 -7.96 4.38
N ARG A 23 9.60 -8.27 3.72
CA ARG A 23 10.89 -8.57 4.35
C ARG A 23 11.48 -7.34 5.03
N GLU A 24 11.59 -6.21 4.32
CA GLU A 24 12.10 -4.94 4.87
C GLU A 24 11.28 -4.45 6.05
N MET A 25 9.95 -4.57 5.94
CA MET A 25 9.05 -4.22 7.04
C MET A 25 9.23 -5.17 8.24
N GLY A 26 9.35 -6.47 7.99
CA GLY A 26 9.60 -7.47 9.03
C GLY A 26 10.92 -7.21 9.77
N GLU A 27 11.99 -6.87 9.05
CA GLU A 27 13.29 -6.52 9.62
C GLU A 27 13.19 -5.26 10.50
N PHE A 28 12.54 -4.22 10.02
CA PHE A 28 12.31 -3.00 10.80
C PHE A 28 11.46 -3.25 12.05
N LEU A 29 10.38 -4.03 11.91
CA LEU A 29 9.46 -4.30 13.01
C LEU A 29 10.02 -5.22 14.10
N ASN A 30 11.11 -5.95 13.83
CA ASN A 30 11.80 -6.75 14.85
C ASN A 30 12.48 -5.87 15.92
N ASP A 31 12.88 -4.64 15.57
CA ASP A 31 13.56 -3.73 16.49
C ASP A 31 13.25 -2.25 16.13
N PRO A 32 11.97 -1.83 16.25
CA PRO A 32 11.51 -0.53 15.71
C PRO A 32 11.81 0.64 16.63
N TYR A 33 12.30 0.42 17.86
CA TYR A 33 12.57 1.48 18.82
C TYR A 33 13.71 1.11 19.78
N THR A 34 14.28 2.12 20.42
CA THR A 34 15.21 2.00 21.52
C THR A 34 14.52 2.34 22.83
N ILE A 35 14.89 1.63 23.92
CA ILE A 35 14.39 1.91 25.26
C ILE A 35 15.55 2.37 26.11
N THR A 36 15.45 3.55 26.68
CA THR A 36 16.40 4.06 27.65
C THR A 36 15.73 4.21 29.01
N ARG A 37 16.45 3.79 30.06
CA ARG A 37 15.99 3.93 31.44
C ARG A 37 16.77 5.06 32.13
N LYS A 38 16.08 5.93 32.82
CA LYS A 38 16.66 6.96 33.70
C LYS A 38 16.01 6.90 35.06
N ASP A 39 16.83 6.67 36.09
CA ASP A 39 16.37 6.64 37.48
C ASP A 39 16.52 8.01 38.10
N LYS A 40 15.43 8.57 38.60
CA LYS A 40 15.43 9.82 39.37
C LYS A 40 15.10 9.51 40.83
N VAL A 41 16.15 9.21 41.60
CA VAL A 41 16.04 8.85 43.01
C VAL A 41 15.33 9.93 43.84
N ASN A 42 15.59 11.19 43.55
CA ASN A 42 14.96 12.35 44.25
C ASN A 42 13.44 12.42 43.99
N GLU A 43 12.96 11.89 42.90
CA GLU A 43 11.53 11.88 42.54
C GLU A 43 10.88 10.51 42.89
N HIS A 44 11.64 9.54 43.40
CA HIS A 44 11.22 8.16 43.65
C HIS A 44 10.58 7.52 42.40
N ARG A 45 11.15 7.80 41.22
CA ARG A 45 10.64 7.31 39.94
C ARG A 45 11.71 6.77 39.01
N HIS A 46 11.33 5.72 38.27
CA HIS A 46 12.02 5.27 37.07
C HIS A 46 11.33 5.87 35.85
N TYR A 47 12.10 6.44 34.94
CA TYR A 47 11.61 6.94 33.65
C TYR A 47 12.11 6.01 32.56
N LEU A 48 11.18 5.55 31.73
CA LEU A 48 11.44 4.72 30.57
C LEU A 48 11.11 5.56 29.34
N ARG A 49 12.13 5.82 28.53
CA ARG A 49 11.99 6.59 27.30
C ARG A 49 12.07 5.64 26.12
N PHE A 50 11.05 5.64 25.32
CA PHE A 50 10.95 4.93 24.05
C PHE A 50 11.22 5.89 22.92
N GLU A 51 12.19 5.59 22.06
CA GLU A 51 12.50 6.38 20.87
C GLU A 51 12.35 5.50 19.64
N PHE A 52 11.44 5.88 18.73
CA PHE A 52 11.27 5.15 17.47
C PHE A 52 12.47 5.39 16.57
N LYS A 53 12.94 4.31 15.96
CA LYS A 53 13.95 4.38 14.90
C LYS A 53 13.33 5.00 13.64
N PRO A 54 14.12 5.73 12.83
CA PRO A 54 13.62 6.21 11.56
C PRO A 54 13.26 5.04 10.65
N ILE A 55 12.11 5.13 10.01
CA ILE A 55 11.67 4.13 9.04
C ILE A 55 12.63 4.16 7.85
N PRO A 56 13.16 2.99 7.39
CA PRO A 56 14.03 2.92 6.23
C PRO A 56 13.36 3.52 4.99
N VAL A 57 14.06 4.37 4.26
CA VAL A 57 13.56 4.99 3.02
C VAL A 57 13.31 3.97 1.91
N SER A 58 13.90 2.77 2.00
CA SER A 58 13.64 1.64 1.10
C SER A 58 12.16 1.23 1.11
N ILE A 59 11.49 1.27 2.25
CA ILE A 59 10.09 0.85 2.39
C ILE A 59 9.14 1.63 1.46
N PRO A 60 9.05 2.97 1.51
CA PRO A 60 8.19 3.70 0.58
C PRO A 60 8.63 3.58 -0.89
N LEU A 61 9.93 3.45 -1.18
CA LEU A 61 10.42 3.26 -2.55
C LEU A 61 9.97 1.91 -3.13
N ILE A 62 10.12 0.82 -2.38
CA ILE A 62 9.69 -0.52 -2.82
C ILE A 62 8.17 -0.55 -3.02
N ALA A 63 7.39 0.11 -2.16
CA ALA A 63 5.95 0.23 -2.32
C ALA A 63 5.56 0.97 -3.62
N GLY A 64 6.30 2.02 -3.98
CA GLY A 64 6.14 2.73 -5.26
C GLY A 64 6.44 1.83 -6.46
N ASP A 65 7.56 1.10 -6.42
CA ASP A 65 7.95 0.16 -7.48
C ASP A 65 6.91 -0.96 -7.66
N PHE A 66 6.35 -1.49 -6.57
CA PHE A 66 5.23 -2.43 -6.61
C PHE A 66 4.04 -1.84 -7.38
N CYS A 67 3.57 -0.66 -6.98
CA CYS A 67 2.43 0.01 -7.60
C CYS A 67 2.68 0.27 -9.09
N TYR A 68 3.86 0.80 -9.43
CA TYR A 68 4.25 1.07 -10.81
C TYR A 68 4.27 -0.21 -11.67
N CYS A 69 4.87 -1.29 -11.18
CA CYS A 69 4.95 -2.55 -11.90
C CYS A 69 3.56 -3.13 -12.15
N LEU A 70 2.68 -3.14 -11.16
CA LEU A 70 1.33 -3.68 -11.28
C LEU A 70 0.48 -2.84 -12.24
N ARG A 71 0.54 -1.51 -12.13
CA ARG A 71 -0.13 -0.58 -13.04
C ARG A 71 0.34 -0.74 -14.48
N SER A 72 1.65 -0.80 -14.68
CA SER A 72 2.25 -1.03 -15.99
C SER A 72 1.86 -2.39 -16.59
N GLY A 73 1.67 -3.42 -15.76
CA GLY A 73 1.15 -4.72 -16.16
C GLY A 73 -0.25 -4.63 -16.77
N LEU A 74 -1.14 -3.88 -16.12
CA LEU A 74 -2.50 -3.63 -16.63
C LEU A 74 -2.49 -2.83 -17.94
N ASP A 75 -1.65 -1.81 -18.06
CA ASP A 75 -1.53 -1.01 -19.28
C ASP A 75 -0.96 -1.85 -20.45
N GLN A 76 -0.01 -2.75 -20.17
CA GLN A 76 0.47 -3.71 -21.16
C GLN A 76 -0.59 -4.73 -21.57
N LEU A 77 -1.46 -5.17 -20.65
CA LEU A 77 -2.62 -6.00 -20.97
C LEU A 77 -3.53 -5.29 -21.97
N ALA A 78 -3.91 -4.04 -21.69
CA ALA A 78 -4.74 -3.24 -22.58
C ALA A 78 -4.09 -3.06 -23.97
N TRP A 79 -2.78 -2.80 -24.02
CA TRP A 79 -2.01 -2.74 -25.25
C TRP A 79 -2.06 -4.04 -26.06
N GLN A 80 -1.91 -5.20 -25.40
CA GLN A 80 -1.98 -6.50 -26.08
C GLN A 80 -3.39 -6.82 -26.58
N LEU A 81 -4.44 -6.42 -25.85
CA LEU A 81 -5.82 -6.55 -26.31
C LEU A 81 -6.09 -5.73 -27.58
N ALA A 82 -5.53 -4.53 -27.69
CA ALA A 82 -5.58 -3.73 -28.91
C ALA A 82 -4.85 -4.42 -30.07
N ARG A 83 -3.71 -5.08 -29.83
CA ARG A 83 -2.97 -5.82 -30.86
C ARG A 83 -3.69 -7.06 -31.35
N ILE A 84 -4.49 -7.70 -30.51
CA ILE A 84 -5.35 -8.83 -30.95
C ILE A 84 -6.43 -8.31 -31.89
N ASN A 85 -6.94 -7.10 -31.68
CA ASN A 85 -7.88 -6.44 -32.58
C ASN A 85 -7.25 -6.01 -33.92
N LYS A 86 -6.11 -6.60 -34.29
CA LYS A 86 -5.37 -6.34 -35.53
C LYS A 86 -4.85 -4.91 -35.69
N VAL A 87 -4.81 -4.13 -34.62
CA VAL A 87 -4.19 -2.81 -34.61
C VAL A 87 -2.69 -2.98 -34.54
N ALA A 88 -1.99 -2.71 -35.62
CA ALA A 88 -0.53 -2.92 -35.70
C ALA A 88 0.23 -2.01 -34.73
N GLN A 89 -0.22 -0.77 -34.59
CA GLN A 89 0.31 0.23 -33.67
C GLN A 89 -0.84 0.88 -32.89
N PRO A 90 -1.18 0.33 -31.70
CA PRO A 90 -2.15 0.96 -30.84
C PRO A 90 -1.75 2.39 -30.47
N ARG A 91 -2.73 3.26 -30.26
CA ARG A 91 -2.47 4.65 -29.88
C ARG A 91 -1.75 4.72 -28.55
N THR A 92 -0.92 5.73 -28.36
CA THR A 92 -0.21 5.96 -27.08
C THR A 92 -1.16 6.19 -25.90
N ALA A 93 -2.39 6.64 -26.16
CA ALA A 93 -3.45 6.78 -25.17
C ALA A 93 -4.07 5.45 -24.73
N THR A 94 -3.81 4.33 -25.45
CA THR A 94 -4.32 2.99 -25.07
C THR A 94 -3.75 2.56 -23.74
N SER A 95 -4.62 2.43 -22.74
CA SER A 95 -4.26 2.06 -21.37
C SER A 95 -5.44 1.36 -20.68
N PHE A 96 -5.19 0.66 -19.59
CA PHE A 96 -6.27 0.09 -18.79
C PHE A 96 -6.99 1.22 -18.04
N PRO A 97 -8.27 1.49 -18.32
CA PRO A 97 -8.99 2.57 -17.65
C PRO A 97 -9.34 2.19 -16.22
N ILE A 98 -9.26 3.14 -15.32
CA ILE A 98 -9.74 3.02 -13.94
C ILE A 98 -10.46 4.32 -13.60
N PHE A 99 -11.77 4.21 -13.29
CA PHE A 99 -12.64 5.36 -13.02
C PHE A 99 -13.41 5.17 -11.71
N SER A 100 -13.55 6.26 -10.95
CA SER A 100 -14.37 6.33 -9.74
C SER A 100 -15.84 6.66 -10.01
N THR A 101 -16.11 7.19 -11.19
CA THR A 101 -17.46 7.53 -11.69
C THR A 101 -17.60 7.04 -13.12
N GLU A 102 -18.77 6.61 -13.50
CA GLU A 102 -19.04 6.22 -14.89
C GLU A 102 -18.76 7.40 -15.84
N PRO A 103 -17.83 7.25 -16.81
CA PRO A 103 -17.51 8.33 -17.71
C PRO A 103 -18.64 8.51 -18.76
N PRO A 104 -19.09 9.76 -19.04
CA PRO A 104 -20.23 10.03 -19.91
C PRO A 104 -20.03 9.53 -21.35
N ASP A 105 -18.79 9.50 -21.84
CA ASP A 105 -18.43 9.02 -23.18
C ASP A 105 -17.87 7.59 -23.17
N GLY A 106 -17.99 6.87 -22.06
CA GLY A 106 -17.37 5.55 -21.87
C GLY A 106 -15.84 5.66 -21.83
N PHE A 107 -15.18 4.57 -22.21
CA PHE A 107 -13.70 4.49 -22.19
C PHE A 107 -13.05 4.84 -23.53
N LYS A 108 -13.76 5.48 -24.45
CA LYS A 108 -13.40 5.62 -25.87
C LYS A 108 -11.97 6.09 -26.12
N ASP A 109 -11.48 7.02 -25.32
CA ASP A 109 -10.13 7.53 -25.51
C ASP A 109 -9.04 6.52 -25.15
N LYS A 110 -9.28 5.67 -24.16
CA LYS A 110 -8.32 4.67 -23.67
C LYS A 110 -8.46 3.31 -24.34
N THR A 111 -9.66 2.97 -24.84
CA THR A 111 -10.01 1.61 -25.28
C THR A 111 -10.42 1.53 -26.76
N LYS A 112 -10.35 2.63 -27.52
CA LYS A 112 -10.78 2.68 -28.94
C LYS A 112 -10.19 1.57 -29.80
N ASP A 113 -8.97 1.16 -29.52
CA ASP A 113 -8.25 0.14 -30.28
C ASP A 113 -8.50 -1.29 -29.74
N ILE A 114 -9.14 -1.42 -28.57
CA ILE A 114 -9.39 -2.69 -27.90
C ILE A 114 -10.64 -3.36 -28.47
N LEU A 115 -10.67 -4.71 -28.48
CA LEU A 115 -11.85 -5.48 -28.86
C LEU A 115 -13.06 -5.11 -28.01
N PRO A 116 -14.26 -4.85 -28.59
CA PRO A 116 -15.46 -4.49 -27.83
C PRO A 116 -15.77 -5.44 -26.67
N ARG A 117 -15.71 -6.75 -26.89
CA ARG A 117 -15.94 -7.76 -25.82
C ARG A 117 -14.92 -7.65 -24.67
N ALA A 118 -13.68 -7.27 -24.94
CA ALA A 118 -12.69 -7.06 -23.89
C ALA A 118 -12.93 -5.74 -23.16
N VAL A 119 -13.52 -4.73 -23.85
CA VAL A 119 -13.96 -3.49 -23.20
C VAL A 119 -15.10 -3.73 -22.23
N GLU A 120 -16.06 -4.63 -22.57
CA GLU A 120 -17.14 -5.02 -21.66
C GLU A 120 -16.61 -5.67 -20.37
N VAL A 121 -15.56 -6.50 -20.47
CA VAL A 121 -14.88 -7.06 -19.29
C VAL A 121 -14.19 -5.98 -18.48
N ILE A 122 -13.46 -5.07 -19.13
CA ILE A 122 -12.82 -3.93 -18.45
C ILE A 122 -13.86 -3.08 -17.72
N GLU A 123 -15.01 -2.86 -18.34
CA GLU A 123 -16.10 -2.09 -17.76
C GLU A 123 -16.67 -2.76 -16.51
N ALA A 124 -16.92 -4.05 -16.56
CA ALA A 124 -17.44 -4.83 -15.43
C ALA A 124 -16.51 -4.80 -14.19
N LEU A 125 -15.20 -4.59 -14.40
CA LEU A 125 -14.19 -4.50 -13.36
C LEU A 125 -14.04 -3.08 -12.75
N GLN A 126 -14.85 -2.11 -13.16
CA GLN A 126 -14.63 -0.72 -12.74
C GLN A 126 -15.06 -0.43 -11.30
N PRO A 127 -14.29 0.42 -10.58
CA PRO A 127 -14.58 0.80 -9.20
C PRO A 127 -15.97 1.40 -8.98
N TYR A 128 -16.51 2.16 -9.93
CA TYR A 128 -17.79 2.86 -9.78
C TYR A 128 -18.98 1.92 -9.58
N HIS A 129 -18.88 0.64 -9.96
CA HIS A 129 -19.93 -0.34 -9.70
C HIS A 129 -20.15 -0.60 -8.19
N ARG A 130 -19.19 -0.22 -7.34
CA ARG A 130 -19.36 -0.25 -5.87
C ARG A 130 -20.09 0.97 -5.29
N GLY A 131 -20.58 1.89 -6.13
CA GLY A 131 -21.26 3.08 -5.67
C GLY A 131 -20.43 3.89 -4.68
N ALA A 132 -20.95 4.18 -3.48
CA ALA A 132 -20.24 4.95 -2.45
C ALA A 132 -18.96 4.25 -1.92
N ALA A 133 -18.84 2.94 -2.05
CA ALA A 133 -17.70 2.16 -1.60
C ALA A 133 -16.59 2.02 -2.68
N PHE A 134 -16.60 2.82 -3.74
CA PHE A 134 -15.60 2.77 -4.81
C PHE A 134 -14.16 2.94 -4.32
N LYS A 135 -13.95 3.69 -3.24
CA LYS A 135 -12.64 3.92 -2.61
C LYS A 135 -12.02 2.65 -2.00
N GLU A 136 -12.83 1.63 -1.73
CA GLU A 136 -12.38 0.34 -1.22
C GLU A 136 -12.03 -0.65 -2.35
N HIS A 137 -12.27 -0.26 -3.61
CA HIS A 137 -12.00 -1.12 -4.75
C HIS A 137 -10.49 -1.20 -5.04
N PRO A 138 -9.91 -2.43 -5.21
CA PRO A 138 -8.47 -2.59 -5.39
C PRO A 138 -7.88 -1.80 -6.58
N LEU A 139 -8.60 -1.69 -7.70
CA LEU A 139 -8.14 -0.88 -8.83
C LEU A 139 -8.11 0.61 -8.50
N TRP A 140 -9.08 1.12 -7.73
CA TRP A 140 -9.07 2.51 -7.31
C TRP A 140 -7.88 2.78 -6.39
N LEU A 141 -7.66 1.90 -5.42
CA LEU A 141 -6.52 1.98 -4.48
C LEU A 141 -5.19 1.96 -5.25
N LEU A 142 -5.01 1.04 -6.20
CA LEU A 142 -3.82 1.01 -7.05
C LEU A 142 -3.61 2.32 -7.80
N ASN A 143 -4.67 2.87 -8.40
CA ASN A 143 -4.60 4.11 -9.16
C ASN A 143 -4.23 5.31 -8.26
N GLU A 144 -4.82 5.39 -7.06
CA GLU A 144 -4.52 6.45 -6.10
C GLU A 144 -3.08 6.36 -5.59
N LEU A 145 -2.62 5.16 -5.23
CA LEU A 145 -1.24 4.92 -4.84
C LEU A 145 -0.24 5.31 -5.94
N CYS A 146 -0.49 4.92 -7.19
CA CYS A 146 0.34 5.35 -8.32
C CYS A 146 0.35 6.87 -8.51
N ASN A 147 -0.77 7.56 -8.26
CA ASN A 147 -0.83 9.00 -8.36
C ASN A 147 -0.04 9.68 -7.24
N ILE A 148 -0.08 9.13 -6.02
CA ILE A 148 0.75 9.62 -4.92
C ILE A 148 2.22 9.44 -5.27
N ASP A 149 2.64 8.23 -5.64
CA ASP A 149 4.05 7.89 -5.92
C ASP A 149 4.66 8.71 -7.06
N LYS A 150 3.90 9.04 -8.12
CA LYS A 150 4.36 9.88 -9.23
C LYS A 150 4.78 11.29 -8.82
N HIS A 151 4.22 11.81 -7.76
CA HIS A 151 4.40 13.21 -7.37
C HIS A 151 5.14 13.37 -6.06
N MET A 152 5.16 12.35 -5.22
CA MET A 152 5.76 12.39 -3.89
C MET A 152 6.01 10.99 -3.35
N LEU A 153 7.01 10.88 -2.49
CA LEU A 153 7.23 9.65 -1.73
C LEU A 153 6.06 9.43 -0.76
N PHE A 154 5.66 8.18 -0.53
CA PHE A 154 4.67 7.86 0.50
C PHE A 154 5.11 8.37 1.86
N ALA A 155 4.21 9.02 2.57
CA ALA A 155 4.41 9.23 4.01
C ALA A 155 4.24 7.88 4.71
N VAL A 156 5.29 7.42 5.36
CA VAL A 156 5.28 6.16 6.10
C VAL A 156 5.52 6.46 7.57
N HIS A 157 4.64 5.95 8.42
CA HIS A 157 4.76 6.10 9.86
C HIS A 157 4.43 4.81 10.58
N SER A 158 5.12 4.58 11.69
CA SER A 158 4.82 3.46 12.56
C SER A 158 3.72 3.85 13.55
N VAL A 159 2.78 2.95 13.75
CA VAL A 159 1.74 3.08 14.75
C VAL A 159 1.99 1.98 15.79
N ALA A 160 2.30 2.38 17.02
CA ALA A 160 2.41 1.43 18.12
C ALA A 160 1.04 1.24 18.77
N GLY A 161 0.69 0.01 19.09
CA GLY A 161 -0.48 -0.27 19.92
C GLY A 161 -0.27 0.13 21.39
N THR A 162 -1.13 -0.35 22.27
CA THR A 162 -1.06 -0.11 23.71
C THR A 162 0.22 -0.72 24.29
N VAL A 163 0.98 0.07 25.06
CA VAL A 163 2.11 -0.42 25.84
C VAL A 163 1.62 -0.75 27.26
N SER A 164 1.65 -2.02 27.65
CA SER A 164 1.31 -2.43 29.01
C SER A 164 2.59 -2.44 29.87
N ILE A 165 2.67 -1.58 30.86
CA ILE A 165 3.76 -1.53 31.84
C ILE A 165 3.13 -1.82 33.20
N LEU A 166 3.50 -2.93 33.83
CA LEU A 166 3.05 -3.27 35.19
C LEU A 166 1.53 -3.17 35.39
N ASN A 167 0.73 -3.69 34.46
CA ASN A 167 -0.73 -3.55 34.43
C ASN A 167 -1.26 -2.11 34.25
N VAL A 168 -0.42 -1.16 33.88
CA VAL A 168 -0.83 0.19 33.48
C VAL A 168 -0.89 0.23 31.96
N GLU A 169 -2.08 0.39 31.40
CA GLU A 169 -2.24 0.64 29.98
C GLU A 169 -1.92 2.10 29.68
N VAL A 170 -0.93 2.33 28.83
CA VAL A 170 -0.62 3.65 28.30
C VAL A 170 -1.23 3.73 26.90
N PRO A 171 -2.33 4.48 26.72
CA PRO A 171 -2.96 4.58 25.41
C PRO A 171 -2.01 5.28 24.42
N TYR A 172 -1.89 4.71 23.22
CA TYR A 172 -1.19 5.35 22.12
C TYR A 172 -1.83 6.71 21.81
N ARG A 173 -0.98 7.75 21.70
CA ARG A 173 -1.37 9.05 21.15
C ARG A 173 -0.58 9.31 19.89
N ARG A 174 -1.25 9.70 18.81
CA ARG A 174 -0.65 10.04 17.50
C ARG A 174 0.47 11.10 17.60
N GLU A 175 0.45 11.88 18.66
CA GLU A 175 1.44 12.91 19.00
C GLU A 175 2.80 12.34 19.43
N LEU A 176 2.91 11.01 19.62
CA LEU A 176 4.13 10.33 20.06
C LEU A 176 5.00 9.83 18.90
N GLN A 177 4.94 10.48 17.74
CA GLN A 177 5.72 10.10 16.55
C GLN A 177 7.24 9.99 16.76
N PHE A 178 7.76 10.61 17.81
CA PHE A 178 9.20 10.66 18.12
C PHE A 178 9.61 9.88 19.37
N GLY A 179 8.65 9.30 20.09
CA GLY A 179 8.88 8.61 21.33
C GLY A 179 8.02 9.11 22.47
N PHE A 180 8.01 8.36 23.58
CA PHE A 180 7.28 8.73 24.79
C PHE A 180 8.08 8.33 26.03
N GLU A 181 7.81 8.99 27.14
CA GLU A 181 8.43 8.70 28.43
C GLU A 181 7.35 8.32 29.43
N VAL A 182 7.58 7.22 30.15
CA VAL A 182 6.68 6.73 31.21
C VAL A 182 7.42 6.75 32.52
N GLY A 183 6.84 7.39 33.54
CA GLY A 183 7.34 7.38 34.91
C GLY A 183 6.68 6.30 35.75
N VAL A 184 7.47 5.41 36.33
CA VAL A 184 7.02 4.31 37.21
C VAL A 184 7.59 4.52 38.60
N SER A 185 6.84 4.19 39.68
CA SER A 185 7.30 4.34 41.06
C SER A 185 8.47 3.40 41.36
N LEU A 186 9.48 3.91 42.08
CA LEU A 186 10.64 3.11 42.57
C LEU A 186 10.26 2.01 43.58
N SER A 187 9.07 2.10 44.21
CA SER A 187 8.58 1.10 45.17
C SER A 187 8.19 -0.21 44.50
N ASP A 188 7.94 -0.21 43.20
CA ASP A 188 7.55 -1.37 42.45
C ASP A 188 8.80 -2.16 42.05
N LYS A 189 8.92 -3.41 42.57
CA LYS A 189 9.97 -4.31 42.08
C LYS A 189 9.78 -4.44 40.56
N LEU A 190 10.67 -3.83 39.79
CA LEU A 190 10.66 -3.77 38.34
C LEU A 190 10.86 -5.20 37.76
N ASN A 191 9.81 -6.00 37.81
CA ASN A 191 9.67 -7.15 36.93
C ASN A 191 8.89 -6.67 35.70
N VAL A 192 9.55 -5.84 34.89
CA VAL A 192 8.94 -5.27 33.70
C VAL A 192 8.92 -6.35 32.62
N GLN A 193 7.83 -7.10 32.55
CA GLN A 193 7.52 -7.88 31.36
C GLN A 193 6.98 -6.90 30.31
N TRP A 194 7.78 -6.67 29.30
CA TRP A 194 7.37 -5.86 28.15
C TRP A 194 6.54 -6.73 27.21
N GLU A 195 5.28 -6.44 27.05
CA GLU A 195 4.61 -6.76 25.80
C GLU A 195 4.98 -5.66 24.82
N ILE A 196 5.83 -5.99 23.86
CA ILE A 196 6.16 -5.12 22.74
C ILE A 196 4.85 -4.85 22.00
N PRO A 197 4.39 -3.59 21.94
CA PRO A 197 3.16 -3.30 21.21
C PRO A 197 3.33 -3.73 19.75
N LYS A 198 2.31 -4.37 19.18
CA LYS A 198 2.30 -4.67 17.76
C LYS A 198 2.40 -3.35 17.02
N THR A 199 3.55 -3.10 16.42
CA THR A 199 3.77 -1.92 15.61
C THR A 199 3.27 -2.21 14.20
N ALA A 200 2.38 -1.39 13.68
CA ALA A 200 1.96 -1.44 12.28
C ALA A 200 2.64 -0.32 11.51
N ILE A 201 2.92 -0.57 10.23
CA ILE A 201 3.38 0.46 9.30
C ILE A 201 2.19 0.90 8.46
N ILE A 202 1.97 2.20 8.46
CA ILE A 202 0.90 2.86 7.71
C ILE A 202 1.54 3.64 6.57
N PHE A 203 1.02 3.45 5.37
CA PHE A 203 1.37 4.20 4.17
C PHE A 203 0.31 5.24 3.92
N GLY A 204 0.71 6.45 3.61
CA GLY A 204 -0.25 7.50 3.41
C GLY A 204 0.23 8.62 2.50
N LYS A 205 -0.65 9.57 2.29
CA LYS A 205 -0.36 10.82 1.62
C LYS A 205 0.31 11.78 2.62
N PRO A 206 1.41 12.46 2.25
CA PRO A 206 2.04 13.43 3.15
C PRO A 206 1.05 14.51 3.63
N ALA A 207 1.12 14.84 4.91
CA ALA A 207 0.17 15.76 5.56
C ALA A 207 0.15 17.19 4.98
N ASN A 208 1.25 17.60 4.32
CA ASN A 208 1.37 18.91 3.66
C ASN A 208 0.74 18.96 2.27
N VAL A 209 0.16 17.85 1.79
CA VAL A 209 -0.47 17.76 0.47
C VAL A 209 -1.98 17.95 0.59
N ARG A 210 -2.52 18.86 -0.24
CA ARG A 210 -3.97 19.13 -0.28
C ARG A 210 -4.79 17.90 -0.66
N GLY A 211 -5.97 17.77 -0.12
CA GLY A 211 -6.95 16.73 -0.38
C GLY A 211 -7.28 15.90 0.86
N GLU A 212 -8.11 14.90 0.70
CA GLU A 212 -8.49 13.98 1.78
C GLU A 212 -7.28 13.20 2.30
N ALA A 213 -7.27 12.93 3.59
CA ALA A 213 -6.31 12.03 4.20
C ALA A 213 -6.49 10.62 3.58
N PHE A 214 -5.38 9.99 3.25
CA PHE A 214 -5.34 8.65 2.68
C PHE A 214 -4.30 7.84 3.44
N GLU A 215 -4.71 6.77 4.06
CA GLU A 215 -3.84 5.89 4.85
C GLU A 215 -4.24 4.44 4.60
N ILE A 216 -3.27 3.58 4.39
CA ILE A 216 -3.45 2.14 4.18
C ILE A 216 -2.40 1.33 4.94
N GLU A 217 -2.74 0.10 5.25
CA GLU A 217 -1.81 -0.90 5.78
C GLU A 217 -1.19 -1.73 4.65
N VAL A 218 -0.12 -2.47 4.96
CA VAL A 218 0.54 -3.39 4.02
C VAL A 218 -0.42 -4.46 3.48
N SER A 219 -1.39 -4.90 4.26
CA SER A 219 -2.45 -5.83 3.85
C SER A 219 -3.21 -5.38 2.61
N THR A 220 -3.31 -4.06 2.40
CA THR A 220 -3.96 -3.47 1.23
C THR A 220 -3.16 -3.76 -0.06
N PHE A 221 -1.82 -3.73 -0.02
CA PHE A 221 -0.99 -4.08 -1.17
C PHE A 221 -1.20 -5.55 -1.59
N HIS A 222 -1.31 -6.46 -0.61
CA HIS A 222 -1.64 -7.87 -0.87
C HIS A 222 -3.03 -8.02 -1.50
N THR A 223 -4.02 -7.28 -1.01
CA THR A 223 -5.38 -7.28 -1.57
C THR A 223 -5.39 -6.81 -3.01
N ILE A 224 -4.67 -5.72 -3.33
CA ILE A 224 -4.53 -5.19 -4.68
C ILE A 224 -3.85 -6.22 -5.59
N TYR A 225 -2.75 -6.83 -5.14
CA TYR A 225 -2.02 -7.83 -5.92
C TYR A 225 -2.93 -9.02 -6.28
N ARG A 226 -3.57 -9.63 -5.26
CA ARG A 226 -4.45 -10.77 -5.47
C ARG A 226 -5.61 -10.45 -6.40
N PHE A 227 -6.22 -9.30 -6.25
CA PHE A 227 -7.29 -8.89 -7.15
C PHE A 227 -6.84 -8.83 -8.62
N VAL A 228 -5.65 -8.29 -8.87
CA VAL A 228 -5.12 -8.24 -10.25
C VAL A 228 -4.75 -9.64 -10.76
N GLU A 229 -4.08 -10.45 -9.94
CA GLU A 229 -3.60 -11.79 -10.35
C GLU A 229 -4.75 -12.80 -10.49
N ASP A 230 -5.66 -12.83 -9.51
CA ASP A 230 -6.67 -13.88 -9.39
C ASP A 230 -8.02 -13.53 -10.03
N GLU A 231 -8.35 -12.23 -10.14
CA GLU A 231 -9.64 -11.79 -10.67
C GLU A 231 -9.51 -11.07 -12.02
N VAL A 232 -8.52 -10.16 -12.18
CA VAL A 232 -8.41 -9.39 -13.43
C VAL A 232 -7.78 -10.23 -14.54
N ILE A 233 -6.60 -10.80 -14.33
CA ILE A 233 -5.86 -11.49 -15.40
C ILE A 233 -6.62 -12.69 -16.00
N PRO A 234 -7.26 -13.55 -15.20
CA PRO A 234 -7.99 -14.70 -15.72
C PRO A 234 -9.14 -14.33 -16.67
N GLU A 235 -9.83 -13.22 -16.43
CA GLU A 235 -10.92 -12.75 -17.30
C GLU A 235 -10.47 -12.46 -18.73
N PHE A 236 -9.18 -12.18 -18.92
CA PHE A 236 -8.62 -11.88 -20.24
C PHE A 236 -7.91 -13.03 -20.92
N GLU A 237 -7.60 -14.14 -20.23
CA GLU A 237 -6.85 -15.25 -20.81
C GLU A 237 -7.52 -15.84 -22.07
N ALA A 238 -8.85 -15.89 -22.09
CA ALA A 238 -9.60 -16.43 -23.21
C ALA A 238 -9.38 -15.66 -24.52
N PHE A 239 -9.03 -14.38 -24.46
CA PHE A 239 -8.75 -13.55 -25.64
C PHE A 239 -7.41 -13.87 -26.30
N PHE A 240 -6.53 -14.59 -25.62
CA PHE A 240 -5.17 -14.87 -26.08
C PHE A 240 -4.97 -16.34 -26.52
N LYS A 241 -6.01 -17.14 -26.43
CA LYS A 241 -6.09 -18.52 -26.99
C LYS A 241 -6.51 -18.48 -28.44
#